data_cd2c37aaee0b3850f95dd1c103d226cf
#
_entry.id   cd2c37aaee0b3850f95dd1c103d226cf
#
_cell.length_a   1.000
_cell.length_b   1.000
_cell.length_c   1.000
_cell.angle_alpha   90.00
_cell.angle_beta   90.00
_cell.angle_gamma   90.00
#
_symmetry.space_group_name_H-M   'P 1'
#
loop_
_entity.id
_entity.type
_entity.pdbx_description
1 polymer ?
#
loop_
_entity_poly.entity_id
_entity_poly.type
_entity_poly.pdbx_seq_one_letter_code
_entity_poly.pdbx_strand_id
1 'polypeptide(L)'
;MLFSSIPFLYYFLPLVLAVYFLTPARFRNAVLLLASLIFYAWGEPKYVLLMLASILSGYGFGLLQERYRGQKGAKLVCGLSVAVSLSFLLYFKYADFFLENFNAATGLGVPLLRIALPIGISFYTFQIISYTVDVYRGEPAQKNLIHLAAYVAMFPQLIAGPIVRYSDIAQQLEHRSHSTALAAEGVRRFLIGLGKKILIANQLGELCSVFRASDEKSVLFYWLYAVAFALHIYFDFSGYSDMAIGLGKVFGFHFLENFNYPYISASITEFWRRWHMSLGTWFRDYVYIPLGGNRVGRARQLLNILVVWMLTGFWHGAAWNFVVWGLMFAVLLIMEKLWLLKPLSKCRPLAHLYVVFFVVISFVIFNAENMGQALSDIGGLFGAGGIPLVSAEAVYCLSSFALVLILAVFGATPLLRNGLVRLSQYPTAGKVLNALEPFTLFILLLVMTGYLVDGSFNPFLYFRF
;
A
#
# COMPACT_ATOMS: atom_id res chain seq x y z
N MET A 1 15.31 7.09 0.48
CA MET A 1 15.55 6.85 -0.99
C MET A 1 14.26 6.31 -1.59
N LEU A 2 13.93 6.65 -2.87
CA LEU A 2 12.76 6.11 -3.59
C LEU A 2 13.19 5.09 -4.64
N PHE A 3 12.38 4.05 -4.88
CA PHE A 3 12.65 3.10 -5.97
C PHE A 3 12.66 3.76 -7.36
N SER A 4 11.78 4.75 -7.55
CA SER A 4 11.72 5.58 -8.73
C SER A 4 12.69 6.78 -8.67
N SER A 5 13.97 6.53 -8.42
CA SER A 5 15.00 7.57 -8.40
C SER A 5 16.30 7.10 -9.04
N ILE A 6 17.02 8.02 -9.68
CA ILE A 6 18.33 7.73 -10.30
C ILE A 6 19.33 7.13 -9.30
N PRO A 7 19.49 7.69 -8.05
CA PRO A 7 20.39 7.09 -7.06
C PRO A 7 20.06 5.65 -6.72
N PHE A 8 18.76 5.30 -6.65
CA PHE A 8 18.34 3.93 -6.38
C PHE A 8 18.65 3.00 -7.55
N LEU A 9 18.21 3.36 -8.76
CA LEU A 9 18.25 2.49 -9.94
C LEU A 9 19.66 2.22 -10.42
N TYR A 10 20.53 3.23 -10.42
CA TYR A 10 21.83 3.18 -11.07
C TYR A 10 23.02 3.06 -10.14
N TYR A 11 22.84 3.33 -8.85
CA TYR A 11 23.92 3.20 -7.87
C TYR A 11 23.60 2.20 -6.77
N PHE A 12 22.53 2.42 -6.01
CA PHE A 12 22.22 1.60 -4.85
C PHE A 12 21.88 0.17 -5.24
N LEU A 13 20.90 -0.03 -6.14
CA LEU A 13 20.42 -1.37 -6.50
C LEU A 13 21.51 -2.22 -7.17
N PRO A 14 22.27 -1.75 -8.18
CA PRO A 14 23.37 -2.54 -8.77
C PRO A 14 24.45 -2.91 -7.75
N LEU A 15 24.82 -1.98 -6.86
CA LEU A 15 25.81 -2.24 -5.82
C LEU A 15 25.32 -3.31 -4.84
N VAL A 16 24.07 -3.20 -4.36
CA VAL A 16 23.47 -4.18 -3.45
C VAL A 16 23.38 -5.55 -4.11
N LEU A 17 22.97 -5.63 -5.38
CA LEU A 17 22.91 -6.90 -6.12
C LEU A 17 24.29 -7.52 -6.24
N ALA A 18 25.31 -6.75 -6.64
CA ALA A 18 26.67 -7.23 -6.75
C ALA A 18 27.19 -7.79 -5.41
N VAL A 19 27.06 -7.02 -4.34
CA VAL A 19 27.51 -7.45 -2.99
C VAL A 19 26.72 -8.68 -2.53
N TYR A 20 25.40 -8.71 -2.74
CA TYR A 20 24.54 -9.81 -2.33
C TYR A 20 24.90 -11.13 -3.00
N PHE A 21 25.07 -11.14 -4.33
CA PHE A 21 25.37 -12.35 -5.08
C PHE A 21 26.81 -12.82 -4.96
N LEU A 22 27.77 -11.91 -4.71
CA LEU A 22 29.15 -12.26 -4.40
C LEU A 22 29.32 -12.80 -2.96
N THR A 23 28.37 -12.50 -2.07
CA THR A 23 28.46 -12.92 -0.66
C THR A 23 28.01 -14.39 -0.50
N PRO A 24 28.73 -15.20 0.31
CA PRO A 24 28.32 -16.55 0.68
C PRO A 24 26.92 -16.59 1.27
N ALA A 25 26.13 -17.64 0.97
CA ALA A 25 24.70 -17.73 1.34
C ALA A 25 24.40 -17.43 2.82
N ARG A 26 25.28 -17.87 3.73
CA ARG A 26 25.14 -17.67 5.19
C ARG A 26 25.12 -16.19 5.62
N PHE A 27 25.69 -15.29 4.83
CA PHE A 27 25.79 -13.86 5.16
C PHE A 27 24.82 -12.99 4.34
N ARG A 28 24.06 -13.55 3.41
CA ARG A 28 23.14 -12.78 2.54
C ARG A 28 22.08 -12.00 3.31
N ASN A 29 21.56 -12.53 4.43
CA ASN A 29 20.64 -11.80 5.28
C ASN A 29 21.29 -10.60 5.97
N ALA A 30 22.57 -10.70 6.34
CA ALA A 30 23.30 -9.57 6.91
C ALA A 30 23.53 -8.47 5.87
N VAL A 31 23.85 -8.85 4.62
CA VAL A 31 23.95 -7.89 3.49
C VAL A 31 22.61 -7.19 3.26
N LEU A 32 21.50 -7.95 3.21
CA LEU A 32 20.16 -7.35 3.05
C LEU A 32 19.80 -6.42 4.21
N LEU A 33 20.12 -6.80 5.44
CA LEU A 33 19.90 -5.96 6.63
C LEU A 33 20.70 -4.65 6.51
N LEU A 34 21.99 -4.73 6.22
CA LEU A 34 22.85 -3.57 6.11
C LEU A 34 22.37 -2.63 4.98
N ALA A 35 22.08 -3.19 3.79
CA ALA A 35 21.55 -2.44 2.67
C ALA A 35 20.20 -1.78 3.03
N SER A 36 19.34 -2.48 3.77
CA SER A 36 18.05 -1.94 4.20
C SER A 36 18.20 -0.80 5.21
N LEU A 37 19.12 -0.92 6.15
CA LEU A 37 19.42 0.15 7.11
C LEU A 37 19.98 1.38 6.40
N ILE A 38 20.88 1.20 5.42
CA ILE A 38 21.41 2.30 4.59
C ILE A 38 20.29 2.96 3.79
N PHE A 39 19.43 2.15 3.15
CA PHE A 39 18.29 2.63 2.39
C PHE A 39 17.33 3.48 3.25
N TYR A 40 17.05 3.03 4.46
CA TYR A 40 16.19 3.73 5.41
C TYR A 40 16.85 4.99 5.96
N ALA A 41 18.12 4.89 6.38
CA ALA A 41 18.90 6.01 6.91
C ALA A 41 19.09 7.15 5.90
N TRP A 42 19.06 6.86 4.60
CA TRP A 42 19.15 7.88 3.54
C TRP A 42 18.02 8.94 3.63
N GLY A 43 16.81 8.51 4.01
CA GLY A 43 15.68 9.42 4.19
C GLY A 43 15.43 9.81 5.66
N GLU A 44 15.70 8.89 6.59
CA GLU A 44 15.28 8.98 7.98
C GLU A 44 16.40 8.57 8.97
N PRO A 45 17.55 9.29 8.98
CA PRO A 45 18.70 8.85 9.75
C PRO A 45 18.42 8.74 11.26
N LYS A 46 17.61 9.64 11.83
CA LYS A 46 17.27 9.64 13.27
C LYS A 46 16.37 8.47 13.65
N TYR A 47 15.48 8.05 12.77
CA TYR A 47 14.48 7.02 13.06
C TYR A 47 14.95 5.59 12.82
N VAL A 48 16.19 5.39 12.34
CA VAL A 48 16.86 4.09 12.34
C VAL A 48 16.91 3.51 13.75
N LEU A 49 17.22 4.34 14.76
CA LEU A 49 17.28 3.90 16.17
C LEU A 49 15.91 3.43 16.67
N LEU A 50 14.82 4.11 16.28
CA LEU A 50 13.47 3.69 16.62
C LEU A 50 13.12 2.34 15.99
N MET A 51 13.47 2.14 14.70
CA MET A 51 13.26 0.86 14.03
C MET A 51 14.06 -0.27 14.70
N LEU A 52 15.31 -0.01 15.05
CA LEU A 52 16.14 -0.99 15.77
C LEU A 52 15.57 -1.30 17.18
N ALA A 53 15.11 -0.29 17.91
CA ALA A 53 14.44 -0.49 19.21
C ALA A 53 13.17 -1.33 19.06
N SER A 54 12.37 -1.09 18.02
CA SER A 54 11.18 -1.87 17.71
C SER A 54 11.53 -3.33 17.37
N ILE A 55 12.58 -3.56 16.57
CA ILE A 55 13.07 -4.90 16.24
C ILE A 55 13.55 -5.64 17.49
N LEU A 56 14.35 -4.99 18.33
CA LEU A 56 14.86 -5.59 19.57
C LEU A 56 13.72 -5.91 20.54
N SER A 57 12.74 -5.03 20.67
CA SER A 57 11.52 -5.28 21.44
C SER A 57 10.78 -6.51 20.92
N GLY A 58 10.49 -6.57 19.60
CA GLY A 58 9.84 -7.72 18.96
C GLY A 58 10.62 -9.02 19.15
N TYR A 59 11.95 -8.98 19.01
CA TYR A 59 12.83 -10.12 19.25
C TYR A 59 12.72 -10.64 20.68
N GLY A 60 12.84 -9.74 21.67
CA GLY A 60 12.74 -10.09 23.08
C GLY A 60 11.37 -10.68 23.43
N PHE A 61 10.29 -10.05 22.98
CA PHE A 61 8.93 -10.57 23.19
C PHE A 61 8.71 -11.90 22.47
N GLY A 62 9.27 -12.12 21.28
CA GLY A 62 9.17 -13.40 20.57
C GLY A 62 9.83 -14.54 21.38
N LEU A 63 11.03 -14.32 21.91
CA LEU A 63 11.72 -15.31 22.77
C LEU A 63 10.96 -15.56 24.07
N LEU A 64 10.46 -14.50 24.72
CA LEU A 64 9.63 -14.63 25.92
C LEU A 64 8.32 -15.40 25.61
N GLN A 65 7.70 -15.15 24.49
CA GLN A 65 6.49 -15.83 24.04
C GLN A 65 6.71 -17.32 23.84
N GLU A 66 7.85 -17.71 23.23
CA GLU A 66 8.22 -19.13 23.09
C GLU A 66 8.47 -19.77 24.45
N ARG A 67 9.16 -19.07 25.37
CA ARG A 67 9.45 -19.57 26.72
C ARG A 67 8.18 -19.83 27.55
N TYR A 68 7.17 -18.96 27.43
CA TYR A 68 5.90 -19.08 28.16
C TYR A 68 4.82 -19.85 27.39
N ARG A 69 5.16 -20.48 26.26
CA ARG A 69 4.20 -21.23 25.44
C ARG A 69 3.47 -22.30 26.27
N GLY A 70 2.14 -22.32 26.14
CA GLY A 70 1.28 -23.21 26.93
C GLY A 70 1.02 -22.82 28.38
N GLN A 71 1.63 -21.75 28.87
CA GLN A 71 1.44 -21.24 30.24
C GLN A 71 0.45 -20.07 30.27
N LYS A 72 -0.16 -19.78 31.42
CA LYS A 72 -1.07 -18.63 31.62
C LYS A 72 -0.42 -17.28 31.29
N GLY A 73 0.91 -17.17 31.49
CA GLY A 73 1.69 -15.96 31.17
C GLY A 73 1.81 -15.63 29.68
N ALA A 74 1.64 -16.60 28.79
CA ALA A 74 1.77 -16.39 27.35
C ALA A 74 0.82 -15.30 26.81
N LYS A 75 -0.43 -15.28 27.27
CA LYS A 75 -1.42 -14.25 26.88
C LYS A 75 -1.01 -12.84 27.36
N LEU A 76 -0.44 -12.73 28.54
CA LEU A 76 0.05 -11.45 29.08
C LEU A 76 1.23 -10.95 28.25
N VAL A 77 2.20 -11.80 27.96
CA VAL A 77 3.39 -11.46 27.13
C VAL A 77 2.95 -11.01 25.74
N CYS A 78 1.97 -11.69 25.11
CA CYS A 78 1.44 -11.29 23.82
C CYS A 78 0.75 -9.90 23.91
N GLY A 79 -0.09 -9.69 24.92
CA GLY A 79 -0.75 -8.40 25.15
C GLY A 79 0.24 -7.26 25.38
N LEU A 80 1.28 -7.48 26.17
CA LEU A 80 2.34 -6.50 26.41
C LEU A 80 3.14 -6.19 25.13
N SER A 81 3.45 -7.20 24.33
CA SER A 81 4.14 -6.99 23.05
C SER A 81 3.30 -6.10 22.10
N VAL A 82 2.01 -6.38 21.98
CA VAL A 82 1.09 -5.58 21.16
C VAL A 82 1.00 -4.15 21.72
N ALA A 83 0.86 -4.00 23.04
CA ALA A 83 0.78 -2.69 23.69
C ALA A 83 2.03 -1.85 23.47
N VAL A 84 3.23 -2.44 23.63
CA VAL A 84 4.51 -1.75 23.38
C VAL A 84 4.66 -1.36 21.91
N SER A 85 4.33 -2.26 20.97
CA SER A 85 4.39 -1.96 19.54
C SER A 85 3.43 -0.84 19.14
N LEU A 86 2.20 -0.85 19.70
CA LEU A 86 1.22 0.19 19.46
C LEU A 86 1.57 1.51 20.16
N SER A 87 2.26 1.50 21.31
CA SER A 87 2.65 2.73 21.99
C SER A 87 3.61 3.58 21.15
N PHE A 88 4.57 2.95 20.46
CA PHE A 88 5.43 3.67 19.50
C PHE A 88 4.59 4.28 18.37
N LEU A 89 3.68 3.50 17.78
CA LEU A 89 2.81 4.00 16.71
C LEU A 89 1.90 5.14 17.20
N LEU A 90 1.29 5.01 18.38
CA LEU A 90 0.42 6.02 18.97
C LEU A 90 1.17 7.31 19.25
N TYR A 91 2.38 7.22 19.78
CA TYR A 91 3.18 8.40 20.09
C TYR A 91 3.61 9.16 18.84
N PHE A 92 4.17 8.48 17.84
CA PHE A 92 4.72 9.15 16.66
C PHE A 92 3.66 9.55 15.63
N LYS A 93 2.54 8.84 15.53
CA LYS A 93 1.53 9.09 14.50
C LYS A 93 0.29 9.83 15.04
N TYR A 94 -0.11 9.59 16.28
CA TYR A 94 -1.42 10.01 16.74
C TYR A 94 -1.40 11.00 17.92
N ALA A 95 -0.24 11.26 18.52
CA ALA A 95 -0.17 12.13 19.70
C ALA A 95 -0.77 13.52 19.43
N ASP A 96 -0.36 14.17 18.34
CA ASP A 96 -0.86 15.50 18.00
C ASP A 96 -2.35 15.48 17.62
N PHE A 97 -2.83 14.46 16.94
CA PHE A 97 -4.27 14.31 16.66
C PHE A 97 -5.10 14.22 17.95
N PHE A 98 -4.66 13.47 18.95
CA PHE A 98 -5.35 13.40 20.22
C PHE A 98 -5.27 14.73 21.00
N LEU A 99 -4.12 15.41 20.98
CA LEU A 99 -3.94 16.70 21.62
C LEU A 99 -4.80 17.80 20.96
N GLU A 100 -4.88 17.83 19.64
CA GLU A 100 -5.76 18.75 18.90
C GLU A 100 -7.22 18.55 19.26
N ASN A 101 -7.71 17.29 19.25
CA ASN A 101 -9.08 16.99 19.63
C ASN A 101 -9.36 17.28 21.13
N PHE A 102 -8.38 17.03 22.01
CA PHE A 102 -8.46 17.37 23.41
C PHE A 102 -8.55 18.89 23.62
N ASN A 103 -7.71 19.66 22.95
CA ASN A 103 -7.74 21.13 22.99
C ASN A 103 -9.07 21.68 22.46
N ALA A 104 -9.57 21.11 21.35
CA ALA A 104 -10.85 21.49 20.78
C ALA A 104 -12.03 21.22 21.75
N ALA A 105 -11.96 20.12 22.50
CA ALA A 105 -13.01 19.74 23.45
C ALA A 105 -12.95 20.51 24.77
N THR A 106 -11.75 20.84 25.24
CA THR A 106 -11.53 21.42 26.60
C THR A 106 -11.21 22.91 26.61
N GLY A 107 -10.69 23.44 25.49
CA GLY A 107 -10.18 24.82 25.39
C GLY A 107 -8.83 25.07 26.09
N LEU A 108 -8.14 24.01 26.58
CA LEU A 108 -6.95 24.15 27.43
C LEU A 108 -5.68 24.62 26.70
N GLY A 109 -5.58 24.52 25.38
CA GLY A 109 -4.42 24.97 24.61
C GLY A 109 -3.10 24.24 24.90
N VAL A 110 -3.16 22.93 25.17
CA VAL A 110 -1.96 22.09 25.39
C VAL A 110 -1.08 22.13 24.13
N PRO A 111 0.24 22.40 24.25
CA PRO A 111 1.12 22.50 23.09
C PRO A 111 1.22 21.16 22.33
N LEU A 112 1.17 21.25 21.00
CA LEU A 112 1.38 20.09 20.13
C LEU A 112 2.85 19.68 20.13
N LEU A 113 3.11 18.39 20.01
CA LEU A 113 4.46 17.84 20.03
C LEU A 113 5.22 18.07 18.71
N ARG A 114 4.49 18.23 17.61
CA ARG A 114 5.00 18.44 16.22
C ARG A 114 6.08 17.43 15.83
N ILE A 115 5.86 16.18 16.18
CA ILE A 115 6.79 15.09 15.89
C ILE A 115 6.64 14.68 14.42
N ALA A 116 7.74 14.66 13.68
CA ALA A 116 7.71 14.15 12.30
C ALA A 116 7.40 12.64 12.31
N LEU A 117 6.49 12.23 11.43
CA LEU A 117 6.08 10.82 11.30
C LEU A 117 7.21 9.98 10.70
N PRO A 118 7.76 8.97 11.39
CA PRO A 118 8.77 8.07 10.84
C PRO A 118 8.21 7.27 9.66
N ILE A 119 8.86 7.36 8.51
CA ILE A 119 8.45 6.60 7.32
C ILE A 119 8.40 5.10 7.63
N GLY A 120 7.31 4.44 7.25
CA GLY A 120 7.16 2.99 7.41
C GLY A 120 6.82 2.50 8.82
N ILE A 121 6.67 3.39 9.84
CA ILE A 121 6.35 2.96 11.21
C ILE A 121 5.10 2.08 11.28
N SER A 122 4.07 2.40 10.51
CA SER A 122 2.84 1.61 10.44
C SER A 122 3.08 0.20 9.89
N PHE A 123 3.99 0.05 8.91
CA PHE A 123 4.30 -1.23 8.28
C PHE A 123 5.12 -2.13 9.21
N TYR A 124 6.25 -1.63 9.73
CA TYR A 124 7.08 -2.48 10.60
C TYR A 124 6.41 -2.76 11.95
N THR A 125 5.55 -1.89 12.45
CA THR A 125 4.72 -2.18 13.62
C THR A 125 3.80 -3.37 13.36
N PHE A 126 3.12 -3.42 12.21
CA PHE A 126 2.27 -4.55 11.82
C PHE A 126 3.07 -5.85 11.62
N GLN A 127 4.29 -5.76 11.08
CA GLN A 127 5.17 -6.91 10.96
C GLN A 127 5.58 -7.47 12.33
N ILE A 128 5.95 -6.60 13.29
CA ILE A 128 6.32 -7.02 14.64
C ILE A 128 5.13 -7.60 15.39
N ILE A 129 3.94 -6.98 15.29
CA ILE A 129 2.72 -7.51 15.90
C ILE A 129 2.39 -8.89 15.31
N SER A 130 2.43 -9.03 13.97
CA SER A 130 2.17 -10.35 13.35
C SER A 130 3.16 -11.40 13.81
N TYR A 131 4.46 -11.07 13.87
CA TYR A 131 5.50 -11.97 14.37
C TYR A 131 5.20 -12.46 15.79
N THR A 132 4.97 -11.55 16.73
CA THR A 132 4.76 -11.94 18.13
C THR A 132 3.43 -12.68 18.33
N VAL A 133 2.38 -12.34 17.60
CA VAL A 133 1.11 -13.06 17.63
C VAL A 133 1.23 -14.44 16.96
N ASP A 134 1.99 -14.58 15.87
CA ASP A 134 2.22 -15.88 15.23
C ASP A 134 3.03 -16.81 16.16
N VAL A 135 4.04 -16.30 16.85
CA VAL A 135 4.75 -17.07 17.88
C VAL A 135 3.82 -17.48 19.03
N TYR A 136 2.91 -16.60 19.47
CA TYR A 136 1.86 -16.95 20.45
C TYR A 136 0.96 -18.07 19.95
N ARG A 137 0.63 -18.10 18.66
CA ARG A 137 -0.22 -19.12 18.02
C ARG A 137 0.49 -20.45 17.77
N GLY A 138 1.81 -20.53 17.95
CA GLY A 138 2.57 -21.76 17.84
C GLY A 138 3.74 -21.77 16.87
N GLU A 139 3.91 -20.69 16.07
CA GLU A 139 5.11 -20.56 15.23
C GLU A 139 6.38 -20.52 16.09
N PRO A 140 7.51 -21.07 15.62
CA PRO A 140 8.78 -20.97 16.35
C PRO A 140 9.26 -19.51 16.38
N ALA A 141 9.80 -19.07 17.53
CA ALA A 141 10.43 -17.78 17.61
C ALA A 141 11.75 -17.76 16.81
N GLN A 142 12.01 -16.65 16.11
CA GLN A 142 13.26 -16.47 15.38
C GLN A 142 14.41 -16.25 16.38
N LYS A 143 15.34 -17.20 16.43
CA LYS A 143 16.49 -17.15 17.35
C LYS A 143 17.66 -16.33 16.81
N ASN A 144 17.70 -16.10 15.51
CA ASN A 144 18.72 -15.28 14.89
C ASN A 144 18.21 -13.84 14.73
N LEU A 145 18.78 -12.93 15.51
CA LEU A 145 18.42 -11.50 15.47
C LEU A 145 18.62 -10.88 14.06
N ILE A 146 19.65 -11.29 13.31
CA ILE A 146 19.91 -10.79 11.96
C ILE A 146 18.77 -11.18 11.02
N HIS A 147 18.21 -12.39 11.14
CA HIS A 147 17.09 -12.85 10.33
C HIS A 147 15.82 -12.06 10.64
N LEU A 148 15.50 -11.83 11.91
CA LEU A 148 14.34 -11.02 12.29
C LEU A 148 14.53 -9.56 11.87
N ALA A 149 15.71 -8.99 12.08
CA ALA A 149 16.01 -7.62 11.68
C ALA A 149 15.95 -7.46 10.15
N ALA A 150 16.50 -8.42 9.39
CA ALA A 150 16.38 -8.43 7.93
C ALA A 150 14.93 -8.53 7.47
N TYR A 151 14.08 -9.32 8.13
CA TYR A 151 12.65 -9.41 7.84
C TYR A 151 11.95 -8.06 8.05
N VAL A 152 12.15 -7.43 9.20
CA VAL A 152 11.43 -6.18 9.54
C VAL A 152 11.93 -5.00 8.74
N ALA A 153 13.26 -4.89 8.54
CA ALA A 153 13.88 -3.75 7.87
C ALA A 153 13.94 -3.88 6.34
N MET A 154 13.59 -5.02 5.75
CA MET A 154 13.82 -5.35 4.33
C MET A 154 13.34 -4.26 3.38
N PHE A 155 14.27 -3.56 2.72
CA PHE A 155 13.97 -2.37 1.91
C PHE A 155 12.96 -2.60 0.77
N PRO A 156 12.85 -3.77 0.11
CA PRO A 156 11.83 -3.98 -0.89
C PRO A 156 10.39 -3.81 -0.38
N GLN A 157 10.12 -4.16 0.87
CA GLN A 157 8.76 -4.12 1.43
C GLN A 157 8.52 -2.97 2.42
N LEU A 158 9.59 -2.39 3.01
CA LEU A 158 9.54 -1.55 4.21
C LEU A 158 8.62 -0.33 4.10
N ILE A 159 8.59 0.37 2.97
CA ILE A 159 7.90 1.66 2.84
C ILE A 159 6.43 1.48 2.45
N ALA A 160 6.14 0.74 1.39
CA ALA A 160 4.80 0.50 0.86
C ALA A 160 4.71 -0.81 0.04
N GLY A 161 5.55 -1.78 0.32
CA GLY A 161 5.41 -3.12 -0.23
C GLY A 161 4.16 -3.82 0.33
N PRO A 162 3.86 -5.04 -0.11
CA PRO A 162 2.89 -5.88 0.56
C PRO A 162 3.24 -6.04 2.04
N ILE A 163 2.24 -6.00 2.92
CA ILE A 163 2.45 -6.32 4.34
C ILE A 163 2.71 -7.81 4.46
N VAL A 164 3.99 -8.18 4.52
CA VAL A 164 4.44 -9.56 4.63
C VAL A 164 4.43 -9.96 6.09
N ARG A 165 3.70 -11.02 6.43
CA ARG A 165 3.70 -11.59 7.79
C ARG A 165 4.93 -12.46 7.99
N TYR A 166 5.32 -12.66 9.25
CA TYR A 166 6.45 -13.52 9.57
C TYR A 166 6.26 -14.95 9.05
N SER A 167 5.07 -15.53 9.24
CA SER A 167 4.68 -16.85 8.75
C SER A 167 4.79 -17.02 7.22
N ASP A 168 4.65 -15.93 6.44
CA ASP A 168 4.75 -15.99 4.98
C ASP A 168 6.19 -16.20 4.47
N ILE A 169 7.23 -15.75 5.25
CA ILE A 169 8.62 -15.81 4.80
C ILE A 169 9.60 -16.44 5.77
N ALA A 170 9.13 -16.94 6.92
CA ALA A 170 9.99 -17.51 7.96
C ALA A 170 10.96 -18.57 7.41
N GLN A 171 10.46 -19.54 6.63
CA GLN A 171 11.28 -20.56 5.98
C GLN A 171 12.25 -19.99 4.94
N GLN A 172 11.83 -18.93 4.22
CA GLN A 172 12.66 -18.28 3.20
C GLN A 172 13.80 -17.44 3.77
N LEU A 173 13.69 -17.02 5.04
CA LEU A 173 14.80 -16.38 5.75
C LEU A 173 15.94 -17.34 6.03
N GLU A 174 15.64 -18.62 6.21
CA GLU A 174 16.62 -19.65 6.48
C GLU A 174 17.09 -20.35 5.20
N HIS A 175 16.14 -20.74 4.37
CA HIS A 175 16.37 -21.48 3.15
C HIS A 175 15.59 -20.87 1.98
N ARG A 176 16.29 -20.26 1.03
CA ARG A 176 15.71 -19.77 -0.22
C ARG A 176 16.54 -20.16 -1.43
N SER A 177 15.87 -20.40 -2.51
CA SER A 177 16.49 -20.74 -3.80
C SER A 177 16.59 -19.51 -4.69
N HIS A 178 17.67 -19.46 -5.47
CA HIS A 178 17.86 -18.45 -6.49
C HIS A 178 17.92 -19.14 -7.85
N SER A 179 17.22 -18.60 -8.83
CA SER A 179 17.32 -19.05 -10.23
C SER A 179 17.33 -17.85 -11.16
N THR A 180 17.97 -18.00 -12.31
CA THR A 180 17.96 -16.98 -13.36
C THR A 180 16.56 -16.70 -13.89
N ALA A 181 15.70 -17.73 -13.95
CA ALA A 181 14.30 -17.59 -14.34
C ALA A 181 13.51 -16.73 -13.35
N LEU A 182 13.67 -16.99 -12.04
CA LEU A 182 13.01 -16.21 -10.99
C LEU A 182 13.53 -14.76 -10.97
N ALA A 183 14.83 -14.56 -11.14
CA ALA A 183 15.42 -13.23 -11.23
C ALA A 183 14.92 -12.46 -12.47
N ALA A 184 14.85 -13.11 -13.64
CA ALA A 184 14.30 -12.49 -14.86
C ALA A 184 12.83 -12.08 -14.70
N GLU A 185 12.01 -12.96 -14.10
CA GLU A 185 10.61 -12.61 -13.75
C GLU A 185 10.55 -11.44 -12.79
N GLY A 186 11.45 -11.39 -11.79
CA GLY A 186 11.57 -10.31 -10.83
C GLY A 186 11.91 -8.97 -11.49
N VAL A 187 12.91 -8.96 -12.37
CA VAL A 187 13.32 -7.75 -13.12
C VAL A 187 12.19 -7.27 -14.04
N ARG A 188 11.55 -8.19 -14.78
CA ARG A 188 10.38 -7.86 -15.61
C ARG A 188 9.30 -7.16 -14.77
N ARG A 189 8.94 -7.75 -13.64
CA ARG A 189 7.92 -7.22 -12.77
C ARG A 189 8.30 -5.87 -12.18
N PHE A 190 9.55 -5.70 -11.77
CA PHE A 190 10.09 -4.43 -11.28
C PHE A 190 9.95 -3.33 -12.34
N LEU A 191 10.37 -3.57 -13.57
CA LEU A 191 10.31 -2.59 -14.68
C LEU A 191 8.87 -2.23 -15.06
N ILE A 192 7.94 -3.19 -15.05
CA ILE A 192 6.52 -2.92 -15.27
C ILE A 192 5.97 -2.05 -14.13
N GLY A 193 6.31 -2.35 -12.86
CA GLY A 193 5.93 -1.56 -11.71
C GLY A 193 6.46 -0.12 -11.78
N LEU A 194 7.72 0.03 -12.18
CA LEU A 194 8.36 1.32 -12.39
C LEU A 194 7.65 2.12 -13.51
N GLY A 195 7.27 1.45 -14.62
CA GLY A 195 6.48 2.06 -15.70
C GLY A 195 5.12 2.55 -15.22
N LYS A 196 4.40 1.75 -14.42
CA LYS A 196 3.14 2.17 -13.78
C LYS A 196 3.32 3.45 -12.98
N LYS A 197 4.41 3.54 -12.20
CA LYS A 197 4.71 4.70 -11.36
C LYS A 197 5.05 5.94 -12.18
N ILE A 198 6.01 5.83 -13.10
CA ILE A 198 6.57 7.01 -13.79
C ILE A 198 5.66 7.47 -14.93
N LEU A 199 5.18 6.55 -15.77
CA LEU A 199 4.49 6.91 -17.00
C LEU A 199 2.98 7.10 -16.83
N ILE A 200 2.39 6.56 -15.74
CA ILE A 200 0.96 6.67 -15.51
C ILE A 200 0.68 7.44 -14.23
N ALA A 201 1.15 6.94 -13.08
CA ALA A 201 0.81 7.53 -11.80
C ALA A 201 1.30 8.97 -11.67
N ASN A 202 2.56 9.26 -12.00
CA ASN A 202 3.11 10.61 -11.90
C ASN A 202 2.34 11.61 -12.78
N GLN A 203 2.00 11.22 -14.02
CA GLN A 203 1.24 12.09 -14.93
C GLN A 203 -0.17 12.39 -14.42
N LEU A 204 -0.86 11.37 -13.87
CA LEU A 204 -2.18 11.57 -13.24
C LEU A 204 -2.08 12.41 -11.96
N GLY A 205 -0.98 12.28 -11.20
CA GLY A 205 -0.69 13.11 -10.05
C GLY A 205 -0.47 14.58 -10.42
N GLU A 206 0.19 14.84 -11.55
CA GLU A 206 0.35 16.20 -12.09
C GLU A 206 -1.01 16.80 -12.44
N LEU A 207 -1.90 16.06 -13.12
CA LEU A 207 -3.28 16.51 -13.38
C LEU A 207 -4.02 16.88 -12.07
N CYS A 208 -3.85 16.08 -11.02
CA CYS A 208 -4.43 16.39 -9.70
C CYS A 208 -3.84 17.68 -9.11
N SER A 209 -2.56 17.93 -9.31
CA SER A 209 -1.90 19.16 -8.85
C SER A 209 -2.37 20.40 -9.62
N VAL A 210 -2.51 20.28 -10.94
CA VAL A 210 -3.11 21.34 -11.79
C VAL A 210 -4.53 21.67 -11.32
N PHE A 211 -5.36 20.65 -11.07
CA PHE A 211 -6.70 20.88 -10.51
C PHE A 211 -6.64 21.66 -9.20
N ARG A 212 -5.74 21.29 -8.26
CA ARG A 212 -5.64 21.98 -6.95
C ARG A 212 -5.21 23.42 -7.08
N ALA A 213 -4.29 23.71 -8.00
CA ALA A 213 -3.75 25.04 -8.22
C ALA A 213 -4.69 25.98 -9.04
N SER A 214 -5.65 25.41 -9.79
CA SER A 214 -6.54 26.19 -10.63
C SER A 214 -7.60 26.97 -9.85
N ASP A 215 -7.93 28.15 -10.32
CA ASP A 215 -9.07 28.95 -9.85
C ASP A 215 -10.33 28.71 -10.68
N GLU A 216 -10.21 28.15 -11.89
CA GLU A 216 -11.31 27.88 -12.82
C GLU A 216 -11.99 26.54 -12.54
N LYS A 217 -12.73 26.41 -11.44
CA LYS A 217 -13.44 25.19 -11.08
C LYS A 217 -14.71 25.00 -11.91
N SER A 218 -14.97 23.74 -12.31
CA SER A 218 -16.21 23.31 -12.95
C SER A 218 -16.56 21.88 -12.54
N VAL A 219 -17.81 21.46 -12.71
CA VAL A 219 -18.25 20.09 -12.40
C VAL A 219 -17.42 19.07 -13.15
N LEU A 220 -17.17 19.30 -14.45
CA LEU A 220 -16.30 18.42 -15.26
C LEU A 220 -14.88 18.32 -14.67
N PHE A 221 -14.31 19.43 -14.18
CA PHE A 221 -12.96 19.43 -13.63
C PHE A 221 -12.88 18.67 -12.29
N TYR A 222 -13.90 18.78 -11.44
CA TYR A 222 -13.99 17.97 -10.22
C TYR A 222 -14.08 16.47 -10.53
N TRP A 223 -14.90 16.06 -11.51
CA TRP A 223 -14.96 14.65 -11.92
C TRP A 223 -13.67 14.16 -12.57
N LEU A 224 -13.04 15.00 -13.40
CA LEU A 224 -11.75 14.69 -14.01
C LEU A 224 -10.68 14.45 -12.91
N TYR A 225 -10.59 15.36 -11.93
CA TYR A 225 -9.74 15.19 -10.77
C TYR A 225 -10.05 13.92 -9.97
N ALA A 226 -11.31 13.65 -9.67
CA ALA A 226 -11.71 12.51 -8.87
C ALA A 226 -11.34 11.17 -9.54
N VAL A 227 -11.58 11.04 -10.85
CA VAL A 227 -11.19 9.88 -11.64
C VAL A 227 -9.67 9.77 -11.78
N ALA A 228 -9.00 10.89 -12.08
CA ALA A 228 -7.54 10.93 -12.18
C ALA A 228 -6.89 10.50 -10.86
N PHE A 229 -7.38 10.99 -9.73
CA PHE A 229 -6.84 10.60 -8.41
C PHE A 229 -7.11 9.12 -8.09
N ALA A 230 -8.29 8.59 -8.41
CA ALA A 230 -8.58 7.17 -8.22
C ALA A 230 -7.63 6.28 -9.04
N LEU A 231 -7.33 6.65 -10.28
CA LEU A 231 -6.35 5.95 -11.11
C LEU A 231 -4.92 6.19 -10.61
N HIS A 232 -4.57 7.42 -10.21
CA HIS A 232 -3.27 7.78 -9.67
C HIS A 232 -2.90 6.90 -8.46
N ILE A 233 -3.74 6.85 -7.43
CA ILE A 233 -3.47 6.05 -6.23
C ILE A 233 -3.33 4.54 -6.54
N TYR A 234 -4.10 4.04 -7.51
CA TYR A 234 -3.99 2.65 -7.94
C TYR A 234 -2.65 2.37 -8.61
N PHE A 235 -2.25 3.18 -9.59
CA PHE A 235 -1.00 2.96 -10.32
C PHE A 235 0.23 3.27 -9.47
N ASP A 236 0.18 4.27 -8.60
CA ASP A 236 1.24 4.58 -7.65
C ASP A 236 1.50 3.41 -6.71
N PHE A 237 0.46 2.92 -6.06
CA PHE A 237 0.60 1.86 -5.06
C PHE A 237 0.79 0.46 -5.70
N SER A 238 0.05 0.12 -6.76
CA SER A 238 0.27 -1.15 -7.45
C SER A 238 1.64 -1.20 -8.13
N GLY A 239 2.12 -0.07 -8.65
CA GLY A 239 3.47 0.04 -9.21
C GLY A 239 4.55 -0.22 -8.17
N TYR A 240 4.43 0.40 -7.00
CA TYR A 240 5.34 0.14 -5.89
C TYR A 240 5.28 -1.33 -5.42
N SER A 241 4.09 -1.88 -5.28
CA SER A 241 3.92 -3.30 -4.91
C SER A 241 4.55 -4.23 -5.93
N ASP A 242 4.42 -3.96 -7.23
CA ASP A 242 5.06 -4.75 -8.28
C ASP A 242 6.58 -4.64 -8.24
N MET A 243 7.13 -3.43 -7.98
CA MET A 243 8.56 -3.26 -7.78
C MET A 243 9.05 -4.04 -6.54
N ALA A 244 8.33 -3.99 -5.44
CA ALA A 244 8.66 -4.71 -4.21
C ALA A 244 8.66 -6.24 -4.41
N ILE A 245 7.61 -6.78 -5.05
CA ILE A 245 7.49 -8.21 -5.36
C ILE A 245 8.57 -8.63 -6.36
N GLY A 246 8.87 -7.78 -7.34
CA GLY A 246 9.95 -8.01 -8.31
C GLY A 246 11.31 -8.12 -7.64
N LEU A 247 11.66 -7.17 -6.77
CA LEU A 247 12.90 -7.22 -5.98
C LEU A 247 12.92 -8.43 -5.04
N GLY A 248 11.78 -8.75 -4.40
CA GLY A 248 11.65 -9.97 -3.60
C GLY A 248 12.09 -11.20 -4.39
N LYS A 249 11.57 -11.39 -5.62
CA LYS A 249 11.93 -12.51 -6.50
C LYS A 249 13.42 -12.52 -6.87
N VAL A 250 14.03 -11.37 -7.14
CA VAL A 250 15.46 -11.26 -7.41
C VAL A 250 16.28 -11.74 -6.21
N PHE A 251 15.87 -11.43 -4.99
CA PHE A 251 16.52 -11.88 -3.75
C PHE A 251 16.08 -13.27 -3.28
N GLY A 252 15.23 -13.97 -4.04
CA GLY A 252 14.77 -15.32 -3.75
C GLY A 252 13.60 -15.38 -2.76
N PHE A 253 12.86 -14.28 -2.56
CA PHE A 253 11.66 -14.22 -1.74
C PHE A 253 10.39 -14.22 -2.60
N HIS A 254 9.33 -14.83 -2.08
CA HIS A 254 7.98 -14.82 -2.67
C HIS A 254 7.05 -13.99 -1.79
N PHE A 255 6.85 -12.73 -2.18
CA PHE A 255 5.89 -11.85 -1.51
C PHE A 255 4.48 -12.07 -2.07
N LEU A 256 3.47 -11.80 -1.24
CA LEU A 256 2.07 -11.93 -1.61
C LEU A 256 1.66 -10.84 -2.61
N GLU A 257 0.69 -11.18 -3.48
CA GLU A 257 0.04 -10.20 -4.34
C GLU A 257 -0.73 -9.17 -3.51
N ASN A 258 -0.68 -7.91 -3.94
CA ASN A 258 -1.35 -6.82 -3.23
C ASN A 258 -2.53 -6.24 -4.01
N PHE A 259 -2.54 -6.40 -5.33
CA PHE A 259 -3.59 -5.91 -6.23
C PHE A 259 -3.97 -6.94 -7.30
N ASN A 260 -5.27 -7.02 -7.63
CA ASN A 260 -5.78 -7.86 -8.69
C ASN A 260 -6.91 -7.15 -9.46
N TYR A 261 -6.59 -6.11 -10.23
CA TYR A 261 -7.54 -5.33 -11.03
C TYR A 261 -8.82 -4.94 -10.26
N PRO A 262 -8.72 -4.14 -9.19
CA PRO A 262 -9.84 -3.88 -8.27
C PRO A 262 -11.02 -3.16 -8.92
N TYR A 263 -10.80 -2.34 -9.94
CA TYR A 263 -11.85 -1.55 -10.59
C TYR A 263 -12.82 -2.36 -11.46
N ILE A 264 -12.54 -3.65 -11.73
CA ILE A 264 -13.51 -4.53 -12.41
C ILE A 264 -14.50 -5.20 -11.45
N SER A 265 -14.45 -4.88 -10.18
CA SER A 265 -15.29 -5.49 -9.15
C SER A 265 -16.77 -5.13 -9.32
N ALA A 266 -17.64 -6.06 -8.97
CA ALA A 266 -19.10 -5.89 -9.01
C ALA A 266 -19.71 -5.74 -7.60
N SER A 267 -18.89 -5.61 -6.56
CA SER A 267 -19.29 -5.27 -5.19
C SER A 267 -18.13 -4.64 -4.43
N ILE A 268 -18.41 -3.87 -3.40
CA ILE A 268 -17.37 -3.32 -2.49
C ILE A 268 -16.64 -4.46 -1.77
N THR A 269 -17.36 -5.53 -1.42
CA THR A 269 -16.76 -6.75 -0.87
C THR A 269 -15.72 -7.36 -1.84
N GLU A 270 -16.01 -7.43 -3.13
CA GLU A 270 -15.07 -7.92 -4.15
C GLU A 270 -13.91 -6.93 -4.34
N PHE A 271 -14.20 -5.62 -4.37
CA PHE A 271 -13.17 -4.58 -4.50
C PHE A 271 -12.08 -4.75 -3.44
N TRP A 272 -12.43 -4.90 -2.18
CA TRP A 272 -11.46 -5.07 -1.09
C TRP A 272 -10.75 -6.43 -1.07
N ARG A 273 -11.27 -7.43 -1.76
CA ARG A 273 -10.54 -8.68 -2.02
C ARG A 273 -9.50 -8.56 -3.11
N ARG A 274 -9.52 -7.46 -3.87
CA ARG A 274 -8.63 -7.16 -5.00
C ARG A 274 -7.72 -5.96 -4.76
N TRP A 275 -8.08 -5.09 -3.81
CA TRP A 275 -7.35 -3.89 -3.41
C TRP A 275 -6.63 -4.12 -2.09
N HIS A 276 -5.31 -3.80 -2.03
CA HIS A 276 -4.47 -3.88 -0.82
C HIS A 276 -4.70 -5.19 -0.04
N MET A 277 -4.58 -6.30 -0.76
CA MET A 277 -4.94 -7.64 -0.28
C MET A 277 -4.18 -8.04 0.99
N SER A 278 -2.91 -7.62 1.09
CA SER A 278 -2.06 -7.89 2.26
C SER A 278 -2.60 -7.22 3.54
N LEU A 279 -3.04 -5.95 3.46
CA LEU A 279 -3.67 -5.25 4.58
C LEU A 279 -5.00 -5.91 4.97
N GLY A 280 -5.84 -6.22 3.99
CA GLY A 280 -7.12 -6.92 4.23
C GLY A 280 -6.93 -8.27 4.92
N THR A 281 -5.92 -9.04 4.49
CA THR A 281 -5.55 -10.30 5.11
C THR A 281 -5.04 -10.11 6.54
N TRP A 282 -4.19 -9.09 6.76
CA TRP A 282 -3.68 -8.77 8.09
C TRP A 282 -4.83 -8.42 9.07
N PHE A 283 -5.71 -7.49 8.70
CA PHE A 283 -6.86 -7.15 9.55
C PHE A 283 -7.81 -8.32 9.78
N ARG A 284 -8.02 -9.16 8.77
CA ARG A 284 -8.82 -10.39 8.93
C ARG A 284 -8.22 -11.32 9.98
N ASP A 285 -6.90 -11.59 9.89
CA ASP A 285 -6.27 -12.65 10.66
C ASP A 285 -5.89 -12.19 12.09
N TYR A 286 -5.58 -10.90 12.28
CA TYR A 286 -5.14 -10.38 13.58
C TYR A 286 -6.21 -9.55 14.32
N VAL A 287 -7.30 -9.13 13.66
CA VAL A 287 -8.37 -8.36 14.30
C VAL A 287 -9.73 -9.05 14.13
N TYR A 288 -10.19 -9.29 12.90
CA TYR A 288 -11.55 -9.78 12.64
C TYR A 288 -11.79 -11.18 13.21
N ILE A 289 -10.91 -12.14 12.93
CA ILE A 289 -11.01 -13.51 13.44
C ILE A 289 -10.91 -13.56 14.97
N PRO A 290 -9.96 -12.89 15.65
CA PRO A 290 -9.92 -12.83 17.10
C PRO A 290 -11.18 -12.23 17.77
N LEU A 291 -11.86 -11.28 17.10
CA LEU A 291 -13.15 -10.74 17.56
C LEU A 291 -14.34 -11.71 17.37
N GLY A 292 -14.09 -12.91 16.80
CA GLY A 292 -15.07 -13.95 16.54
C GLY A 292 -15.46 -14.11 15.06
N GLY A 293 -15.03 -13.20 14.20
CA GLY A 293 -15.22 -13.26 12.73
C GLY A 293 -16.68 -13.46 12.33
N ASN A 294 -16.93 -14.50 11.52
CA ASN A 294 -18.28 -14.91 11.07
C ASN A 294 -18.94 -15.94 12.00
N ARG A 295 -18.26 -16.39 13.06
CA ARG A 295 -18.71 -17.47 13.95
C ARG A 295 -19.48 -16.95 15.16
N VAL A 296 -19.98 -15.71 15.12
CA VAL A 296 -20.73 -15.02 16.17
C VAL A 296 -22.09 -14.58 15.66
N GLY A 297 -22.98 -14.20 16.57
CA GLY A 297 -24.32 -13.68 16.22
C GLY A 297 -24.23 -12.47 15.28
N ARG A 298 -25.29 -12.23 14.50
CA ARG A 298 -25.35 -11.22 13.43
C ARG A 298 -24.96 -9.81 13.91
N ALA A 299 -25.50 -9.36 15.06
CA ALA A 299 -25.19 -8.04 15.61
C ALA A 299 -23.69 -7.90 15.93
N ARG A 300 -23.08 -8.89 16.56
CA ARG A 300 -21.64 -8.91 16.86
C ARG A 300 -20.80 -8.94 15.59
N GLN A 301 -21.24 -9.64 14.56
CA GLN A 301 -20.55 -9.67 13.26
C GLN A 301 -20.54 -8.29 12.58
N LEU A 302 -21.68 -7.58 12.61
CA LEU A 302 -21.77 -6.21 12.06
C LEU A 302 -20.86 -5.24 12.86
N LEU A 303 -20.83 -5.38 14.18
CA LEU A 303 -19.92 -4.62 15.04
C LEU A 303 -18.44 -4.94 14.68
N ASN A 304 -18.09 -6.20 14.44
CA ASN A 304 -16.74 -6.56 14.03
C ASN A 304 -16.34 -5.90 12.71
N ILE A 305 -17.25 -5.81 11.73
CA ILE A 305 -17.02 -5.10 10.47
C ILE A 305 -16.77 -3.61 10.75
N LEU A 306 -17.63 -2.98 11.56
CA LEU A 306 -17.50 -1.57 11.92
C LEU A 306 -16.15 -1.29 12.58
N VAL A 307 -15.76 -2.09 13.58
CA VAL A 307 -14.48 -1.93 14.30
C VAL A 307 -13.28 -2.10 13.35
N VAL A 308 -13.27 -3.13 12.51
CA VAL A 308 -12.18 -3.38 11.56
C VAL A 308 -12.03 -2.20 10.60
N TRP A 309 -13.11 -1.69 10.05
CA TRP A 309 -13.05 -0.61 9.07
C TRP A 309 -12.74 0.75 9.70
N MET A 310 -13.21 1.01 10.91
CA MET A 310 -12.80 2.16 11.69
C MET A 310 -11.29 2.14 11.95
N LEU A 311 -10.75 1.00 12.39
CA LEU A 311 -9.31 0.82 12.61
C LEU A 311 -8.50 0.90 11.31
N THR A 312 -9.06 0.40 10.19
CA THR A 312 -8.42 0.51 8.86
C THR A 312 -8.31 1.98 8.43
N GLY A 313 -9.38 2.76 8.61
CA GLY A 313 -9.35 4.20 8.35
C GLY A 313 -8.34 4.90 9.24
N PHE A 314 -8.39 4.64 10.53
CA PHE A 314 -7.48 5.22 11.52
C PHE A 314 -6.01 4.85 11.23
N TRP A 315 -5.74 3.62 10.77
CA TRP A 315 -4.39 3.20 10.38
C TRP A 315 -3.81 4.02 9.23
N HIS A 316 -4.64 4.45 8.28
CA HIS A 316 -4.18 5.26 7.14
C HIS A 316 -3.70 6.64 7.57
N GLY A 317 -4.39 7.33 8.49
CA GLY A 317 -3.98 8.66 8.89
C GLY A 317 -4.63 9.15 10.19
N ALA A 318 -3.92 10.06 10.86
CA ALA A 318 -4.38 10.72 12.08
C ALA A 318 -5.23 11.95 11.74
N ALA A 319 -6.35 11.75 11.02
CA ALA A 319 -7.30 12.80 10.68
C ALA A 319 -8.72 12.25 10.49
N TRP A 320 -9.73 13.08 10.68
CA TRP A 320 -11.12 12.67 10.66
C TRP A 320 -11.60 12.17 9.30
N ASN A 321 -11.07 12.70 8.20
CA ASN A 321 -11.38 12.22 6.84
C ASN A 321 -11.03 10.74 6.66
N PHE A 322 -9.93 10.23 7.24
CA PHE A 322 -9.61 8.79 7.19
C PHE A 322 -10.57 7.94 8.03
N VAL A 323 -11.00 8.43 9.19
CA VAL A 323 -11.99 7.74 10.03
C VAL A 323 -13.33 7.65 9.30
N VAL A 324 -13.80 8.77 8.72
CA VAL A 324 -15.04 8.83 7.93
C VAL A 324 -14.94 7.94 6.68
N TRP A 325 -13.81 7.94 5.98
CA TRP A 325 -13.53 7.04 4.86
C TRP A 325 -13.68 5.56 5.26
N GLY A 326 -13.07 5.15 6.37
CA GLY A 326 -13.21 3.78 6.88
C GLY A 326 -14.66 3.44 7.26
N LEU A 327 -15.36 4.33 7.96
CA LEU A 327 -16.76 4.15 8.35
C LEU A 327 -17.69 4.08 7.13
N MET A 328 -17.43 4.85 6.07
CA MET A 328 -18.18 4.76 4.81
C MET A 328 -18.10 3.34 4.24
N PHE A 329 -16.91 2.72 4.18
CA PHE A 329 -16.78 1.34 3.74
C PHE A 329 -17.41 0.33 4.69
N ALA A 330 -17.37 0.56 6.01
CA ALA A 330 -18.10 -0.26 6.96
C ALA A 330 -19.59 -0.29 6.64
N VAL A 331 -20.20 0.89 6.41
CA VAL A 331 -21.62 1.02 6.06
C VAL A 331 -21.94 0.30 4.75
N LEU A 332 -21.16 0.53 3.70
CA LEU A 332 -21.37 -0.10 2.38
C LEU A 332 -21.29 -1.64 2.49
N LEU A 333 -20.31 -2.18 3.20
CA LEU A 333 -20.15 -3.61 3.40
C LEU A 333 -21.27 -4.21 4.25
N ILE A 334 -21.76 -3.49 5.25
CA ILE A 334 -22.93 -3.89 6.05
C ILE A 334 -24.17 -3.91 5.16
N MET A 335 -24.40 -2.88 4.35
CA MET A 335 -25.53 -2.83 3.39
C MET A 335 -25.47 -3.98 2.38
N GLU A 336 -24.29 -4.24 1.79
CA GLU A 336 -24.08 -5.38 0.90
C GLU A 336 -24.45 -6.70 1.60
N LYS A 337 -23.96 -6.90 2.81
CA LYS A 337 -24.19 -8.11 3.56
C LYS A 337 -25.66 -8.31 3.96
N LEU A 338 -26.37 -7.24 4.27
CA LEU A 338 -27.75 -7.31 4.73
C LEU A 338 -28.74 -7.52 3.60
N TRP A 339 -28.61 -6.81 2.50
CA TRP A 339 -29.61 -6.83 1.44
C TRP A 339 -29.12 -6.45 0.02
N LEU A 340 -28.02 -5.66 -0.12
CA LEU A 340 -27.67 -5.05 -1.40
C LEU A 340 -27.01 -6.03 -2.38
N LEU A 341 -26.28 -7.07 -1.92
CA LEU A 341 -25.61 -8.03 -2.82
C LEU A 341 -26.56 -8.77 -3.76
N LYS A 342 -27.76 -9.15 -3.28
CA LYS A 342 -28.73 -9.87 -4.09
C LYS A 342 -29.24 -9.06 -5.29
N PRO A 343 -29.72 -7.80 -5.14
CA PRO A 343 -30.11 -6.98 -6.28
C PRO A 343 -28.93 -6.63 -7.20
N LEU A 344 -27.75 -6.31 -6.67
CA LEU A 344 -26.57 -6.03 -7.49
C LEU A 344 -26.17 -7.20 -8.38
N SER A 345 -26.27 -8.44 -7.89
CA SER A 345 -25.93 -9.63 -8.68
C SER A 345 -26.81 -9.84 -9.91
N LYS A 346 -28.00 -9.22 -9.96
CA LYS A 346 -28.95 -9.33 -11.09
C LYS A 346 -28.60 -8.41 -12.25
N CYS A 347 -27.89 -7.31 -11.99
CA CYS A 347 -27.56 -6.32 -13.03
C CYS A 347 -26.06 -5.94 -12.90
N ARG A 348 -25.23 -6.65 -13.64
CA ARG A 348 -23.77 -6.48 -13.58
C ARG A 348 -23.28 -5.07 -13.94
N PRO A 349 -23.81 -4.39 -14.98
CA PRO A 349 -23.44 -3.00 -15.27
C PRO A 349 -23.75 -2.04 -14.11
N LEU A 350 -24.91 -2.18 -13.47
CA LEU A 350 -25.28 -1.36 -12.31
C LEU A 350 -24.38 -1.64 -11.11
N ALA A 351 -23.99 -2.90 -10.91
CA ALA A 351 -23.06 -3.30 -9.87
C ALA A 351 -21.67 -2.66 -10.06
N HIS A 352 -21.15 -2.63 -11.30
CA HIS A 352 -19.89 -1.93 -11.60
C HIS A 352 -20.00 -0.43 -11.39
N LEU A 353 -21.08 0.20 -11.87
CA LEU A 353 -21.32 1.64 -11.66
C LEU A 353 -21.36 1.98 -10.17
N TYR A 354 -22.08 1.18 -9.38
CA TYR A 354 -22.13 1.32 -7.92
C TYR A 354 -20.72 1.28 -7.31
N VAL A 355 -19.91 0.28 -7.65
CA VAL A 355 -18.56 0.15 -7.09
C VAL A 355 -17.67 1.32 -7.50
N VAL A 356 -17.61 1.63 -8.80
CA VAL A 356 -16.75 2.71 -9.31
C VAL A 356 -17.17 4.05 -8.71
N PHE A 357 -18.47 4.34 -8.63
CA PHE A 357 -18.98 5.58 -8.05
C PHE A 357 -18.54 5.74 -6.60
N PHE A 358 -18.83 4.76 -5.73
CA PHE A 358 -18.48 4.90 -4.32
C PHE A 358 -16.98 4.86 -4.07
N VAL A 359 -16.22 4.13 -4.87
CA VAL A 359 -14.74 4.10 -4.77
C VAL A 359 -14.15 5.45 -5.17
N VAL A 360 -14.62 6.08 -6.27
CA VAL A 360 -14.15 7.41 -6.68
C VAL A 360 -14.46 8.44 -5.59
N ILE A 361 -15.70 8.49 -5.09
CA ILE A 361 -16.08 9.38 -3.97
C ILE A 361 -15.21 9.12 -2.73
N SER A 362 -14.96 7.86 -2.39
CA SER A 362 -14.12 7.51 -1.26
C SER A 362 -12.70 8.06 -1.37
N PHE A 363 -12.13 8.03 -2.57
CA PHE A 363 -10.78 8.56 -2.79
C PHE A 363 -10.74 10.09 -2.78
N VAL A 364 -11.83 10.78 -3.08
CA VAL A 364 -11.94 12.24 -2.86
C VAL A 364 -11.85 12.54 -1.35
N ILE A 365 -12.59 11.79 -0.51
CA ILE A 365 -12.50 11.92 0.96
C ILE A 365 -11.09 11.61 1.45
N PHE A 366 -10.49 10.55 0.94
CA PHE A 366 -9.16 10.09 1.33
C PHE A 366 -8.06 11.12 1.01
N ASN A 367 -8.13 11.79 -0.14
CA ASN A 367 -7.13 12.77 -0.58
C ASN A 367 -7.29 14.16 0.03
N ALA A 368 -8.39 14.44 0.67
CA ALA A 368 -8.63 15.73 1.29
C ALA A 368 -7.71 15.95 2.50
N GLU A 369 -7.29 17.18 2.73
CA GLU A 369 -6.48 17.54 3.90
C GLU A 369 -7.31 17.47 5.20
N ASN A 370 -8.60 17.76 5.09
CA ASN A 370 -9.55 17.72 6.21
C ASN A 370 -10.99 17.49 5.71
N MET A 371 -11.93 17.30 6.64
CA MET A 371 -13.33 17.04 6.30
C MET A 371 -14.02 18.22 5.60
N GLY A 372 -13.63 19.46 5.89
CA GLY A 372 -14.17 20.65 5.21
C GLY A 372 -13.85 20.62 3.71
N GLN A 373 -12.60 20.35 3.36
CA GLN A 373 -12.18 20.18 1.96
C GLN A 373 -12.87 18.96 1.31
N ALA A 374 -12.98 17.83 2.01
CA ALA A 374 -13.66 16.66 1.47
C ALA A 374 -15.11 16.97 1.09
N LEU A 375 -15.85 17.66 1.95
CA LEU A 375 -17.23 18.06 1.70
C LEU A 375 -17.33 19.09 0.57
N SER A 376 -16.41 20.06 0.50
CA SER A 376 -16.33 21.04 -0.59
C SER A 376 -16.07 20.36 -1.94
N ASP A 377 -15.11 19.43 -1.99
CA ASP A 377 -14.80 18.68 -3.23
C ASP A 377 -15.96 17.82 -3.68
N ILE A 378 -16.62 17.11 -2.75
CA ILE A 378 -17.84 16.35 -3.07
C ILE A 378 -18.95 17.29 -3.55
N GLY A 379 -19.15 18.43 -2.90
CA GLY A 379 -20.11 19.45 -3.36
C GLY A 379 -19.82 19.92 -4.77
N GLY A 380 -18.57 20.15 -5.11
CA GLY A 380 -18.13 20.54 -6.45
C GLY A 380 -18.43 19.50 -7.52
N LEU A 381 -18.35 18.20 -7.21
CA LEU A 381 -18.77 17.12 -8.13
C LEU A 381 -20.25 17.26 -8.57
N PHE A 382 -21.09 17.84 -7.72
CA PHE A 382 -22.53 18.00 -7.97
C PHE A 382 -22.95 19.45 -8.22
N GLY A 383 -21.99 20.36 -8.47
CA GLY A 383 -22.27 21.75 -8.85
C GLY A 383 -22.61 22.69 -7.70
N ALA A 384 -22.27 22.31 -6.46
CA ALA A 384 -22.43 23.22 -5.32
C ALA A 384 -21.61 24.50 -5.52
N GLY A 385 -22.14 25.63 -5.02
CA GLY A 385 -21.52 26.95 -5.16
C GLY A 385 -21.78 27.63 -6.50
N GLY A 386 -22.67 27.09 -7.34
CA GLY A 386 -23.05 27.71 -8.63
C GLY A 386 -21.94 27.69 -9.69
N ILE A 387 -21.00 26.73 -9.57
CA ILE A 387 -19.91 26.56 -10.54
C ILE A 387 -20.45 26.11 -11.91
N PRO A 388 -19.79 26.46 -13.03
CA PRO A 388 -20.20 26.04 -14.36
C PRO A 388 -20.05 24.52 -14.53
N LEU A 389 -20.86 23.93 -15.44
CA LEU A 389 -20.72 22.49 -15.75
C LEU A 389 -19.39 22.18 -16.41
N VAL A 390 -18.87 23.09 -17.25
CA VAL A 390 -17.64 22.93 -18.01
C VAL A 390 -16.85 24.23 -17.95
N SER A 391 -15.52 24.17 -17.82
CA SER A 391 -14.59 25.28 -17.96
C SER A 391 -13.60 25.03 -19.10
N ALA A 392 -13.02 26.08 -19.66
CA ALA A 392 -12.02 25.96 -20.72
C ALA A 392 -10.78 25.15 -20.24
N GLU A 393 -10.35 25.39 -19.03
CA GLU A 393 -9.23 24.67 -18.42
C GLU A 393 -9.53 23.18 -18.22
N ALA A 394 -10.76 22.81 -17.83
CA ALA A 394 -11.15 21.41 -17.72
C ALA A 394 -11.08 20.67 -19.07
N VAL A 395 -11.51 21.32 -20.16
CA VAL A 395 -11.44 20.75 -21.52
C VAL A 395 -9.98 20.64 -21.99
N TYR A 396 -9.18 21.65 -21.71
CA TYR A 396 -7.74 21.63 -21.99
C TYR A 396 -7.04 20.48 -21.25
N CYS A 397 -7.26 20.34 -19.96
CA CYS A 397 -6.70 19.25 -19.17
C CYS A 397 -7.18 17.87 -19.65
N LEU A 398 -8.49 17.73 -19.96
CA LEU A 398 -9.02 16.47 -20.48
C LEU A 398 -8.35 16.06 -21.79
N SER A 399 -8.13 17.01 -22.72
CA SER A 399 -7.49 16.73 -23.99
C SER A 399 -5.98 16.47 -23.82
N SER A 400 -5.29 17.22 -22.99
CA SER A 400 -3.84 17.09 -22.76
C SER A 400 -3.48 15.76 -22.09
N PHE A 401 -4.31 15.30 -21.15
CA PHE A 401 -4.10 14.04 -20.42
C PHE A 401 -4.91 12.86 -21.00
N ALA A 402 -5.61 13.03 -22.13
CA ALA A 402 -6.50 12.01 -22.71
C ALA A 402 -5.79 10.66 -22.92
N LEU A 403 -4.58 10.68 -23.49
CA LEU A 403 -3.80 9.45 -23.75
C LEU A 403 -3.50 8.70 -22.45
N VAL A 404 -3.02 9.40 -21.43
CA VAL A 404 -2.70 8.80 -20.11
C VAL A 404 -3.94 8.26 -19.43
N LEU A 405 -5.06 8.99 -19.48
CA LEU A 405 -6.35 8.53 -18.93
C LEU A 405 -6.82 7.25 -19.62
N ILE A 406 -6.76 7.19 -20.96
CA ILE A 406 -7.12 6.00 -21.74
C ILE A 406 -6.22 4.83 -21.35
N LEU A 407 -4.89 5.02 -21.35
CA LEU A 407 -3.93 3.98 -20.96
C LEU A 407 -4.16 3.51 -19.53
N ALA A 408 -4.47 4.41 -18.61
CA ALA A 408 -4.77 4.08 -17.22
C ALA A 408 -6.05 3.25 -17.10
N VAL A 409 -7.13 3.62 -17.78
CA VAL A 409 -8.39 2.84 -17.77
C VAL A 409 -8.17 1.43 -18.30
N PHE A 410 -7.49 1.28 -19.45
CA PHE A 410 -7.17 -0.04 -20.01
C PHE A 410 -6.21 -0.83 -19.09
N GLY A 411 -5.17 -0.19 -18.55
CA GLY A 411 -4.20 -0.79 -17.65
C GLY A 411 -4.79 -1.21 -16.30
N ALA A 412 -5.89 -0.58 -15.88
CA ALA A 412 -6.65 -0.96 -14.67
C ALA A 412 -7.53 -2.21 -14.88
N THR A 413 -7.54 -2.80 -16.09
CA THR A 413 -8.27 -4.01 -16.44
C THR A 413 -7.31 -5.14 -16.85
N PRO A 414 -7.72 -6.41 -16.79
CA PRO A 414 -6.90 -7.53 -17.22
C PRO A 414 -6.83 -7.71 -18.76
N LEU A 415 -7.42 -6.81 -19.56
CA LEU A 415 -7.54 -6.95 -21.01
C LEU A 415 -6.20 -7.11 -21.70
N LEU A 416 -5.24 -6.23 -21.42
CA LEU A 416 -3.89 -6.28 -22.01
C LEU A 416 -3.17 -7.57 -21.64
N ARG A 417 -3.16 -7.93 -20.35
CA ARG A 417 -2.56 -9.17 -19.87
C ARG A 417 -3.17 -10.40 -20.56
N ASN A 418 -4.51 -10.48 -20.56
CA ASN A 418 -5.22 -11.60 -21.16
C ASN A 418 -4.99 -11.69 -22.68
N GLY A 419 -4.93 -10.54 -23.36
CA GLY A 419 -4.57 -10.45 -24.77
C GLY A 419 -3.17 -11.00 -25.07
N LEU A 420 -2.16 -10.56 -24.30
CA LEU A 420 -0.78 -11.04 -24.43
C LEU A 420 -0.67 -12.54 -24.12
N VAL A 421 -1.35 -13.02 -23.06
CA VAL A 421 -1.38 -14.45 -22.70
C VAL A 421 -2.01 -15.28 -23.83
N ARG A 422 -3.12 -14.84 -24.42
CA ARG A 422 -3.74 -15.52 -25.56
C ARG A 422 -2.80 -15.54 -26.77
N LEU A 423 -2.16 -14.40 -27.06
CA LEU A 423 -1.24 -14.28 -28.19
C LEU A 423 0.00 -15.18 -28.02
N SER A 424 0.51 -15.30 -26.80
CA SER A 424 1.66 -16.17 -26.47
C SER A 424 1.37 -17.67 -26.63
N GLN A 425 0.08 -18.08 -26.67
CA GLN A 425 -0.30 -19.47 -26.92
C GLN A 425 -0.05 -19.91 -28.36
N TYR A 426 0.04 -18.98 -29.30
CA TYR A 426 0.44 -19.28 -30.69
C TYR A 426 1.96 -19.41 -30.78
N PRO A 427 2.51 -20.55 -31.30
CA PRO A 427 3.93 -20.82 -31.23
C PRO A 427 4.82 -19.74 -31.87
N THR A 428 4.40 -19.19 -33.01
CA THR A 428 5.13 -18.12 -33.70
C THR A 428 5.05 -16.80 -32.95
N ALA A 429 3.85 -16.41 -32.53
CA ALA A 429 3.66 -15.17 -31.77
C ALA A 429 4.35 -15.21 -30.39
N GLY A 430 4.31 -16.36 -29.71
CA GLY A 430 5.03 -16.57 -28.45
C GLY A 430 6.53 -16.41 -28.59
N LYS A 431 7.13 -16.95 -29.64
CA LYS A 431 8.58 -16.78 -29.95
C LYS A 431 8.92 -15.30 -30.23
N VAL A 432 8.10 -14.62 -31.02
CA VAL A 432 8.28 -13.19 -31.31
C VAL A 432 8.16 -12.34 -30.04
N LEU A 433 7.12 -12.58 -29.24
CA LEU A 433 6.92 -11.86 -27.96
C LEU A 433 8.13 -12.07 -27.03
N ASN A 434 8.60 -13.30 -26.86
CA ASN A 434 9.75 -13.59 -26.00
C ASN A 434 11.05 -12.96 -26.53
N ALA A 435 11.22 -12.87 -27.86
CA ALA A 435 12.37 -12.21 -28.44
C ALA A 435 12.34 -10.69 -28.32
N LEU A 436 11.15 -10.08 -28.45
CA LEU A 436 10.98 -8.63 -28.36
C LEU A 436 10.95 -8.12 -26.91
N GLU A 437 10.57 -8.95 -25.94
CA GLU A 437 10.40 -8.53 -24.56
C GLU A 437 11.64 -7.84 -23.96
N PRO A 438 12.88 -8.37 -24.04
CA PRO A 438 14.06 -7.71 -23.48
C PRO A 438 14.29 -6.32 -24.08
N PHE A 439 14.08 -6.16 -25.38
CA PHE A 439 14.22 -4.89 -26.08
C PHE A 439 13.16 -3.89 -25.64
N THR A 440 11.91 -4.35 -25.52
CA THR A 440 10.80 -3.52 -25.04
C THR A 440 11.04 -3.04 -23.59
N LEU A 441 11.51 -3.93 -22.72
CA LEU A 441 11.83 -3.58 -21.32
C LEU A 441 13.03 -2.62 -21.25
N PHE A 442 14.01 -2.78 -22.12
CA PHE A 442 15.15 -1.87 -22.18
C PHE A 442 14.75 -0.48 -22.68
N ILE A 443 13.96 -0.39 -23.76
CA ILE A 443 13.42 0.89 -24.25
C ILE A 443 12.55 1.55 -23.15
N LEU A 444 11.71 0.76 -22.49
CA LEU A 444 10.89 1.24 -21.37
C LEU A 444 11.76 1.84 -20.27
N LEU A 445 12.86 1.18 -19.89
CA LEU A 445 13.80 1.70 -18.90
C LEU A 445 14.45 3.02 -19.35
N LEU A 446 14.85 3.13 -20.63
CA LEU A 446 15.41 4.38 -21.17
C LEU A 446 14.41 5.53 -21.12
N VAL A 447 13.17 5.28 -21.52
CA VAL A 447 12.10 6.30 -21.47
C VAL A 447 11.85 6.74 -20.02
N MET A 448 11.71 5.80 -19.10
CA MET A 448 11.55 6.11 -17.68
C MET A 448 12.73 6.89 -17.10
N THR A 449 13.95 6.55 -17.54
CA THR A 449 15.15 7.30 -17.13
C THR A 449 15.11 8.74 -17.63
N GLY A 450 14.67 8.96 -18.88
CA GLY A 450 14.46 10.31 -19.43
C GLY A 450 13.52 11.13 -18.54
N TYR A 451 12.37 10.58 -18.15
CA TYR A 451 11.43 11.26 -17.22
C TYR A 451 12.05 11.54 -15.85
N LEU A 452 12.89 10.65 -15.33
CA LEU A 452 13.55 10.84 -14.03
C LEU A 452 14.65 11.89 -14.06
N VAL A 453 15.35 12.02 -15.19
CA VAL A 453 16.41 13.05 -15.40
C VAL A 453 15.80 14.44 -15.59
N ASP A 454 14.68 14.52 -16.29
CA ASP A 454 13.93 15.77 -16.50
C ASP A 454 13.42 16.41 -15.18
N GLY A 455 13.54 15.70 -14.06
CA GLY A 455 13.11 16.20 -12.75
C GLY A 455 11.60 16.33 -12.61
N SER A 456 10.84 15.61 -13.44
CA SER A 456 9.38 15.59 -13.44
C SER A 456 8.82 15.23 -12.06
N PHE A 457 7.58 15.68 -11.80
CA PHE A 457 6.79 15.38 -10.61
C PHE A 457 6.87 13.89 -10.23
N ASN A 458 7.47 13.56 -9.10
CA ASN A 458 7.70 12.18 -8.67
C ASN A 458 7.41 11.99 -7.17
N PRO A 459 6.26 12.46 -6.65
CA PRO A 459 5.89 12.22 -5.27
C PRO A 459 5.48 10.75 -5.08
N PHE A 460 5.58 10.28 -3.86
CA PHE A 460 5.02 9.00 -3.46
C PHE A 460 3.91 9.26 -2.44
N LEU A 461 2.67 8.89 -2.80
CA LEU A 461 1.48 9.22 -2.00
C LEU A 461 1.54 8.70 -0.56
N TYR A 462 2.14 7.52 -0.36
CA TYR A 462 2.24 6.89 0.97
C TYR A 462 3.10 7.66 1.98
N PHE A 463 3.89 8.63 1.55
CA PHE A 463 4.60 9.52 2.49
C PHE A 463 3.71 10.59 3.13
N ARG A 464 2.47 10.72 2.65
CA ARG A 464 1.49 11.66 3.21
C ARG A 464 0.66 11.06 4.36
N PHE A 465 0.72 9.73 4.56
CA PHE A 465 -0.19 9.01 5.46
C PHE A 465 0.52 8.28 6.60
#